data_3ecf59f0ced4aadb7901b4e6c563f5ae
#
_entry.id   3ecf59f0ced4aadb7901b4e6c563f5ae
#
_cell.length_a   1.000
_cell.length_b   1.000
_cell.length_c   1.000
_cell.angle_alpha   90.00
_cell.angle_beta   90.00
_cell.angle_gamma   90.00
#
_symmetry.space_group_name_H-M   'P 1'
#
loop_
_entity.id
_entity.type
_entity.pdbx_description
1 polymer ?
#
loop_
_entity_poly.entity_id
_entity_poly.type
_entity_poly.pdbx_seq_one_letter_code
_entity_poly.pdbx_strand_id
1 'polypeptide(L)'
;DILSRSASHGYELIKEIETLTQGNYSPSPGVIYPTLDLLQDQGLISVEDDNGRKKILISEEGKQLHAENQEHLAHIQERLQARMVGCELRRDPQMKRALENFKAVLDLKVNQQASSAAQLKQIIGIIDRAAMEISQLD
;
A
#
# COMPACT_ATOMS: atom_id res chain seq x y z
N ASP A 1 1.19 -13.59 0.58
CA ASP A 1 2.60 -13.18 0.65
C ASP A 1 3.21 -13.47 2.03
N ILE A 2 2.62 -13.02 3.17
CA ILE A 2 3.19 -13.26 4.51
C ILE A 2 3.39 -14.77 4.77
N LEU A 3 2.35 -15.57 4.61
CA LEU A 3 2.40 -17.02 4.82
C LEU A 3 3.30 -17.77 3.83
N SER A 4 3.67 -17.18 2.70
CA SER A 4 4.64 -17.77 1.79
C SER A 4 6.08 -17.74 2.33
N ARG A 5 6.35 -16.86 3.29
CA ARG A 5 7.67 -16.69 3.93
C ARG A 5 7.82 -17.56 5.18
N SER A 6 6.78 -17.63 6.00
CA SER A 6 6.78 -18.42 7.24
C SER A 6 5.35 -18.73 7.70
N ALA A 7 5.21 -19.85 8.40
CA ALA A 7 3.99 -20.15 9.13
C ALA A 7 3.83 -19.14 10.28
N SER A 8 2.61 -18.70 10.55
CA SER A 8 2.31 -17.67 11.54
C SER A 8 1.03 -17.96 12.29
N HIS A 9 0.87 -17.36 13.46
CA HIS A 9 -0.41 -17.36 14.19
C HIS A 9 -1.27 -16.16 13.75
N GLY A 10 -2.59 -16.25 13.90
CA GLY A 10 -3.51 -15.18 13.46
C GLY A 10 -3.19 -13.80 14.03
N TYR A 11 -2.75 -13.73 15.28
CA TYR A 11 -2.32 -12.47 15.91
C TYR A 11 -1.01 -11.92 15.31
N GLU A 12 -0.07 -12.79 14.96
CA GLU A 12 1.20 -12.41 14.32
C GLU A 12 0.95 -11.85 12.93
N LEU A 13 0.01 -12.45 12.17
CA LEU A 13 -0.40 -11.94 10.87
C LEU A 13 -0.96 -10.50 10.95
N ILE A 14 -1.76 -10.20 11.98
CA ILE A 14 -2.24 -8.84 12.21
C ILE A 14 -1.07 -7.86 12.41
N LYS A 15 -0.10 -8.24 13.25
CA LYS A 15 1.10 -7.42 13.50
C LYS A 15 1.99 -7.26 12.27
N GLU A 16 2.16 -8.32 11.50
CA GLU A 16 2.95 -8.25 10.27
C GLU A 16 2.30 -7.33 9.23
N ILE A 17 0.98 -7.41 9.07
CA ILE A 17 0.24 -6.48 8.19
C ILE A 17 0.38 -5.05 8.69
N GLU A 18 0.28 -4.81 9.98
CA GLU A 18 0.48 -3.49 10.58
C GLU A 18 1.91 -2.98 10.32
N THR A 19 2.91 -3.84 10.47
CA THR A 19 4.32 -3.52 10.17
C THR A 19 4.53 -3.23 8.70
N LEU A 20 4.00 -4.07 7.80
CA LEU A 20 4.09 -3.87 6.34
C LEU A 20 3.44 -2.56 5.89
N THR A 21 2.43 -2.10 6.61
CA THR A 21 1.74 -0.82 6.34
C THR A 21 2.26 0.33 7.21
N GLN A 22 3.35 0.12 7.94
CA GLN A 22 3.96 1.11 8.87
C GLN A 22 2.93 1.73 9.83
N GLY A 23 2.00 0.90 10.35
CA GLY A 23 0.95 1.31 11.26
C GLY A 23 -0.22 2.07 10.62
N ASN A 24 -0.23 2.23 9.30
CA ASN A 24 -1.34 2.91 8.61
C ASN A 24 -2.59 2.04 8.46
N TYR A 25 -2.44 0.73 8.59
CA TYR A 25 -3.55 -0.22 8.58
C TYR A 25 -3.26 -1.38 9.53
N SER A 26 -4.17 -1.60 10.47
CA SER A 26 -4.16 -2.74 11.39
C SER A 26 -5.52 -3.45 11.25
N PRO A 27 -5.55 -4.63 10.61
CA PRO A 27 -6.80 -5.37 10.45
C PRO A 27 -7.29 -5.87 11.80
N SER A 28 -8.59 -5.76 12.04
CA SER A 28 -9.20 -6.31 13.25
C SER A 28 -9.28 -7.85 13.19
N PRO A 29 -9.36 -8.52 14.34
CA PRO A 29 -9.64 -9.96 14.39
C PRO A 29 -10.88 -10.36 13.60
N GLY A 30 -11.94 -9.52 13.62
CA GLY A 30 -13.16 -9.73 12.85
C GLY A 30 -13.02 -9.69 11.34
N VAL A 31 -11.89 -9.18 10.82
CA VAL A 31 -11.55 -9.21 9.39
C VAL A 31 -10.60 -10.37 9.09
N ILE A 32 -9.58 -10.57 9.92
CA ILE A 32 -8.54 -11.58 9.67
C ILE A 32 -9.10 -12.99 9.77
N TYR A 33 -9.80 -13.36 10.85
CA TYR A 33 -10.24 -14.74 11.04
C TYR A 33 -11.23 -15.22 9.97
N PRO A 34 -12.27 -14.47 9.58
CA PRO A 34 -13.11 -14.88 8.46
C PRO A 34 -12.35 -15.03 7.12
N THR A 35 -11.33 -14.19 6.91
CA THR A 35 -10.48 -14.32 5.72
C THR A 35 -9.65 -15.59 5.76
N LEU A 36 -9.11 -15.96 6.92
CA LEU A 36 -8.37 -17.21 7.10
C LEU A 36 -9.28 -18.44 6.94
N ASP A 37 -10.48 -18.38 7.48
CA ASP A 37 -11.48 -19.45 7.31
C ASP A 37 -11.81 -19.65 5.82
N LEU A 38 -12.02 -18.57 5.07
CA LEU A 38 -12.24 -18.62 3.63
C LEU A 38 -11.05 -19.23 2.87
N LEU A 39 -9.83 -18.83 3.21
CA LEU A 39 -8.63 -19.38 2.57
C LEU A 39 -8.42 -20.85 2.90
N GLN A 40 -8.80 -21.30 4.10
CA GLN A 40 -8.78 -22.70 4.50
C GLN A 40 -9.84 -23.50 3.75
N ASP A 41 -11.06 -22.98 3.61
CA ASP A 41 -12.14 -23.61 2.84
C ASP A 41 -11.76 -23.78 1.35
N GLN A 42 -10.96 -22.86 0.82
CA GLN A 42 -10.41 -22.93 -0.53
C GLN A 42 -9.18 -23.84 -0.66
N GLY A 43 -8.71 -24.42 0.44
CA GLY A 43 -7.53 -25.29 0.45
C GLY A 43 -6.20 -24.57 0.28
N LEU A 44 -6.18 -23.23 0.37
CA LEU A 44 -4.99 -22.42 0.15
C LEU A 44 -4.08 -22.32 1.38
N ILE A 45 -4.63 -22.61 2.54
CA ILE A 45 -3.91 -22.69 3.82
C ILE A 45 -4.37 -23.91 4.61
N SER A 46 -3.51 -24.39 5.51
CA SER A 46 -3.84 -25.37 6.54
C SER A 46 -3.66 -24.75 7.93
N VAL A 47 -4.37 -25.31 8.90
CA VAL A 47 -4.30 -24.88 10.31
C VAL A 47 -3.89 -26.08 11.14
N GLU A 48 -2.81 -25.95 11.89
CA GLU A 48 -2.31 -26.95 12.83
C GLU A 48 -2.46 -26.46 14.27
N ASP A 49 -2.64 -27.37 15.21
CA ASP A 49 -2.60 -27.04 16.63
C ASP A 49 -1.14 -27.02 17.10
N ASP A 50 -0.71 -25.86 17.57
CA ASP A 50 0.61 -25.66 18.16
C ASP A 50 0.43 -25.27 19.64
N ASN A 51 0.40 -26.26 20.53
CA ASN A 51 0.25 -26.07 21.97
C ASN A 51 -1.01 -25.26 22.37
N GLY A 52 -2.15 -25.55 21.74
CA GLY A 52 -3.41 -24.86 21.96
C GLY A 52 -3.54 -23.52 21.20
N ARG A 53 -2.59 -23.21 20.31
CA ARG A 53 -2.66 -22.07 19.39
C ARG A 53 -2.77 -22.58 17.96
N LYS A 54 -3.61 -21.91 17.17
CA LYS A 54 -3.75 -22.21 15.75
C LYS A 54 -2.59 -21.63 14.97
N LYS A 55 -1.73 -22.52 14.44
CA LYS A 55 -0.64 -22.17 13.53
C LYS A 55 -1.13 -22.32 12.10
N ILE A 56 -0.92 -21.30 11.30
CA ILE A 56 -1.43 -21.18 9.94
C ILE A 56 -0.26 -21.38 8.96
N LEU A 57 -0.43 -22.29 8.02
CA LEU A 57 0.56 -22.64 7.01
C LEU A 57 -0.04 -22.44 5.63
N ILE A 58 0.77 -22.02 4.67
CA ILE A 58 0.37 -22.01 3.26
C ILE A 58 0.41 -23.45 2.71
N SER A 59 -0.63 -23.86 1.98
CA SER A 59 -0.66 -25.15 1.28
C SER A 59 0.15 -25.12 -0.04
N GLU A 60 0.32 -26.27 -0.69
CA GLU A 60 0.97 -26.31 -2.00
C GLU A 60 0.13 -25.56 -3.06
N GLU A 61 -1.19 -25.68 -3.01
CA GLU A 61 -2.12 -24.94 -3.85
C GLU A 61 -2.02 -23.42 -3.59
N GLY A 62 -1.88 -23.03 -2.31
CA GLY A 62 -1.67 -21.64 -1.92
C GLY A 62 -0.34 -21.07 -2.41
N LYS A 63 0.74 -21.87 -2.40
CA LYS A 63 2.05 -21.48 -2.96
C LYS A 63 1.98 -21.32 -4.48
N GLN A 64 1.29 -22.22 -5.16
CA GLN A 64 1.11 -22.15 -6.61
C GLN A 64 0.32 -20.90 -7.00
N LEU A 65 -0.81 -20.64 -6.35
CA LEU A 65 -1.61 -19.44 -6.57
C LEU A 65 -0.81 -18.16 -6.29
N HIS A 66 0.00 -18.16 -5.23
CA HIS A 66 0.90 -17.04 -4.91
C HIS A 66 1.93 -16.82 -6.02
N ALA A 67 2.55 -17.88 -6.55
CA ALA A 67 3.52 -17.78 -7.63
C ALA A 67 2.89 -17.26 -8.93
N GLU A 68 1.69 -17.72 -9.27
CA GLU A 68 0.94 -17.26 -10.46
C GLU A 68 0.52 -15.79 -10.40
N ASN A 69 0.38 -15.24 -9.20
CA ASN A 69 -0.09 -13.86 -8.99
C ASN A 69 1.03 -12.87 -8.60
N GLN A 70 2.30 -13.19 -8.87
CA GLN A 70 3.45 -12.34 -8.48
C GLN A 70 3.38 -10.92 -9.06
N GLU A 71 2.99 -10.76 -10.32
CA GLU A 71 2.83 -9.43 -10.94
C GLU A 71 1.75 -8.61 -10.26
N HIS A 72 0.62 -9.25 -9.92
CA HIS A 72 -0.48 -8.59 -9.22
C HIS A 72 -0.07 -8.16 -7.80
N LEU A 73 0.71 -8.99 -7.10
CA LEU A 73 1.27 -8.68 -5.79
C LEU A 73 2.25 -7.52 -5.85
N ALA A 74 3.11 -7.47 -6.86
CA ALA A 74 4.03 -6.36 -7.08
C ALA A 74 3.27 -5.02 -7.24
N HIS A 75 2.21 -4.99 -8.03
CA HIS A 75 1.35 -3.81 -8.17
C HIS A 75 0.66 -3.40 -6.86
N ILE A 76 0.22 -4.36 -6.04
CA ILE A 76 -0.35 -4.06 -4.71
C ILE A 76 0.72 -3.46 -3.81
N GLN A 77 1.93 -4.00 -3.80
CA GLN A 77 3.05 -3.50 -3.00
C GLN A 77 3.45 -2.08 -3.42
N GLU A 78 3.56 -1.81 -4.72
CA GLU A 78 3.82 -0.46 -5.24
C GLU A 78 2.75 0.55 -4.81
N ARG A 79 1.48 0.19 -4.88
CA ARG A 79 0.37 1.05 -4.41
C ARG A 79 0.42 1.29 -2.90
N LEU A 80 0.77 0.28 -2.12
CA LEU A 80 0.95 0.43 -0.67
C LEU A 80 2.11 1.39 -0.38
N GLN A 81 3.27 1.21 -1.02
CA GLN A 81 4.42 2.09 -0.86
C GLN A 81 4.10 3.53 -1.26
N ALA A 82 3.46 3.75 -2.41
CA ALA A 82 3.05 5.09 -2.85
C ALA A 82 2.10 5.77 -1.85
N ARG A 83 1.17 5.03 -1.25
CA ARG A 83 0.30 5.53 -0.18
C ARG A 83 1.09 5.87 1.08
N MET A 84 2.11 5.08 1.42
CA MET A 84 2.94 5.28 2.61
C MET A 84 3.75 6.57 2.51
N VAL A 85 4.43 6.80 1.40
CA VAL A 85 5.17 8.06 1.14
C VAL A 85 4.22 9.27 1.24
N GLY A 86 3.03 9.19 0.64
CA GLY A 86 2.03 10.23 0.76
C GLY A 86 1.50 10.44 2.19
N CYS A 87 1.51 9.41 3.02
CA CYS A 87 1.09 9.47 4.42
C CYS A 87 2.14 10.14 5.31
N GLU A 88 3.41 9.83 5.14
CA GLU A 88 4.52 10.46 5.88
C GLU A 88 4.64 11.96 5.55
N LEU A 89 4.59 12.31 4.27
CA LEU A 89 4.58 13.71 3.85
C LEU A 89 3.42 14.52 4.45
N ARG A 90 2.28 13.89 4.71
CA ARG A 90 1.11 14.54 5.32
C ARG A 90 1.13 14.58 6.84
N ARG A 91 2.07 13.92 7.51
CA ARG A 91 2.25 14.01 8.97
C ARG A 91 2.77 15.37 9.38
N ASP A 92 3.60 16.01 8.56
CA ASP A 92 4.03 17.37 8.78
C ASP A 92 2.92 18.36 8.36
N PRO A 93 2.40 19.21 9.27
CA PRO A 93 1.33 20.15 8.96
C PRO A 93 1.71 21.20 7.91
N GLN A 94 2.98 21.57 7.82
CA GLN A 94 3.47 22.54 6.83
C GLN A 94 3.55 21.88 5.45
N MET A 95 4.04 20.65 5.38
CA MET A 95 4.06 19.87 4.14
C MET A 95 2.64 19.59 3.64
N LYS A 96 1.73 19.21 4.53
CA LYS A 96 0.32 19.02 4.20
C LYS A 96 -0.27 20.28 3.57
N ARG A 97 -0.08 21.43 4.23
CA ARG A 97 -0.57 22.73 3.73
C ARG A 97 0.04 23.08 2.37
N ALA A 98 1.35 22.85 2.18
CA ALA A 98 2.03 23.14 0.93
C ALA A 98 1.47 22.30 -0.23
N LEU A 99 1.25 21.00 -0.01
CA LEU A 99 0.67 20.10 -1.01
C LEU A 99 -0.79 20.43 -1.33
N GLU A 100 -1.60 20.78 -0.31
CA GLU A 100 -2.99 21.18 -0.52
C GLU A 100 -3.08 22.50 -1.31
N ASN A 101 -2.24 23.49 -0.98
CA ASN A 101 -2.15 24.72 -1.74
C ASN A 101 -1.69 24.49 -3.18
N PHE A 102 -0.66 23.68 -3.39
CA PHE A 102 -0.19 23.32 -4.72
C PHE A 102 -1.31 22.68 -5.56
N LYS A 103 -2.03 21.72 -4.99
CA LYS A 103 -3.16 21.06 -5.65
C LYS A 103 -4.27 22.06 -5.99
N ALA A 104 -4.66 22.92 -5.04
CA ALA A 104 -5.71 23.90 -5.26
C ALA A 104 -5.36 24.89 -6.38
N VAL A 105 -4.11 25.37 -6.43
CA VAL A 105 -3.64 26.27 -7.49
C VAL A 105 -3.60 25.56 -8.84
N LEU A 106 -3.17 24.29 -8.87
CA LEU A 106 -3.14 23.49 -10.08
C LEU A 106 -4.55 23.25 -10.62
N ASP A 107 -5.48 22.83 -9.76
CA ASP A 107 -6.90 22.60 -10.12
C ASP A 107 -7.54 23.88 -10.64
N LEU A 108 -7.27 25.03 -9.97
CA LEU A 108 -7.78 26.32 -10.41
C LEU A 108 -7.27 26.67 -11.81
N LYS A 109 -5.99 26.47 -12.10
CA LYS A 109 -5.38 26.79 -13.39
C LYS A 109 -5.78 25.87 -14.51
N VAL A 110 -5.94 24.59 -14.23
CA VAL A 110 -6.35 23.58 -15.21
C VAL A 110 -7.85 23.67 -15.53
N ASN A 111 -8.67 24.00 -14.53
CA ASN A 111 -10.13 24.08 -14.67
C ASN A 111 -10.64 25.48 -15.11
N GLN A 112 -9.81 26.53 -15.05
CA GLN A 112 -10.13 27.82 -15.63
C GLN A 112 -10.10 27.72 -17.15
N GLN A 113 -11.32 27.65 -17.76
CA GLN A 113 -11.65 27.70 -19.18
C GLN A 113 -10.47 27.56 -20.15
N ALA A 114 -10.39 26.41 -20.82
CA ALA A 114 -9.49 26.14 -21.94
C ALA A 114 -8.03 26.59 -21.68
N SER A 115 -7.34 25.89 -20.79
CA SER A 115 -5.89 26.00 -20.71
C SER A 115 -5.30 25.81 -22.11
N SER A 116 -4.72 26.86 -22.68
CA SER A 116 -4.08 26.74 -23.99
C SER A 116 -2.97 25.68 -23.89
N ALA A 117 -2.69 24.96 -24.97
CA ALA A 117 -1.58 23.99 -25.01
C ALA A 117 -0.25 24.61 -24.52
N ALA A 118 -0.06 25.90 -24.70
CA ALA A 118 1.09 26.66 -24.22
C ALA A 118 1.11 26.78 -22.69
N GLN A 119 -0.02 27.04 -22.04
CA GLN A 119 -0.13 27.11 -20.58
C GLN A 119 0.08 25.73 -19.94
N LEU A 120 -0.47 24.68 -20.53
CA LEU A 120 -0.25 23.31 -20.06
C LEU A 120 1.24 22.93 -20.12
N LYS A 121 1.92 23.27 -21.19
CA LYS A 121 3.37 23.07 -21.34
C LYS A 121 4.19 23.84 -20.31
N GLN A 122 3.77 25.07 -19.95
CA GLN A 122 4.43 25.83 -18.89
C GLN A 122 4.22 25.20 -17.51
N ILE A 123 3.01 24.73 -17.19
CA ILE A 123 2.73 24.02 -15.95
C ILE A 123 3.58 22.76 -15.81
N ILE A 124 3.65 21.93 -16.87
CA ILE A 124 4.50 20.74 -16.91
C ILE A 124 5.97 21.13 -16.62
N GLY A 125 6.50 22.14 -17.29
CA GLY A 125 7.88 22.59 -17.06
C GLY A 125 8.17 23.13 -15.65
N ILE A 126 7.16 23.66 -14.94
CA ILE A 126 7.30 24.06 -13.54
C ILE A 126 7.35 22.82 -12.63
N ILE A 127 6.51 21.83 -12.89
CA ILE A 127 6.46 20.58 -12.12
C ILE A 127 7.78 19.82 -12.30
N ASP A 128 8.28 19.70 -13.53
CA ASP A 128 9.53 19.01 -13.82
C ASP A 128 10.73 19.68 -13.15
N ARG A 129 10.77 21.02 -13.13
CA ARG A 129 11.83 21.76 -12.42
C ARG A 129 11.76 21.55 -10.91
N ALA A 130 10.56 21.61 -10.32
CA ALA A 130 10.39 21.37 -8.89
C ALA A 130 10.83 19.93 -8.52
N ALA A 131 10.48 18.92 -9.34
CA ALA A 131 10.92 17.55 -9.14
C ALA A 131 12.47 17.43 -9.21
N MET A 132 13.09 18.09 -10.17
CA MET A 132 14.54 18.10 -10.32
C MET A 132 15.23 18.78 -9.11
N GLU A 133 14.73 19.91 -8.65
CA GLU A 133 15.27 20.62 -7.47
C GLU A 133 15.14 19.77 -6.20
N ILE A 134 14.00 19.11 -6.00
CA ILE A 134 13.79 18.19 -4.87
C ILE A 134 14.75 17.00 -4.93
N SER A 135 15.03 16.46 -6.11
CA SER A 135 15.95 15.33 -6.28
C SER A 135 17.41 15.64 -5.95
N GLN A 136 17.77 16.92 -5.83
CA GLN A 136 19.10 17.40 -5.49
C GLN A 136 19.26 17.80 -4.01
N LEU A 137 18.20 17.67 -3.21
CA LEU A 137 18.27 17.87 -1.76
C LEU A 137 18.95 16.65 -1.11
N ASP A 138 19.94 16.91 -0.25
CA ASP A 138 20.64 15.90 0.55
C ASP A 138 19.77 15.41 1.73
#